data_7e3dafd069dd6596aa097c3595060657
#
_entry.id   7e3dafd069dd6596aa097c3595060657
#
_cell.length_a   1.000
_cell.length_b   1.000
_cell.length_c   1.000
_cell.angle_alpha   90.00
_cell.angle_beta   90.00
_cell.angle_gamma   90.00
#
_symmetry.space_group_name_H-M   'P 1'
#
loop_
_entity.id
_entity.type
_entity.pdbx_description
1 polymer ?
#
loop_
_entity_poly.entity_id
_entity_poly.type
_entity_poly.pdbx_seq_one_letter_code
_entity_poly.pdbx_strand_id
1 'polypeptide(L)'
;MKSFPIVIEKGLADTKALQVQTAFEYEQKLRQEGVVFACVNGCAYCCHHPFLISTIEGLLIYRWLSTHGYWTPSLRRYLKINQDKTSGLSFEVWILSNISCPLLGGLNECIAYEIRPLHCRVTYSTRDPLMCHPHELGNGTGLVPSSEVIIGYNVKLQAILKRLKMSPSLVPLSEALLLGEKFEADV
;
A
#
# COMPACT_ATOMS: atom_id res chain seq x y z
N MET A 1 -0.93 -14.38 -19.52
CA MET A 1 -1.73 -13.88 -18.39
C MET A 1 -3.15 -14.40 -18.57
N LYS A 2 -3.67 -15.07 -17.55
CA LYS A 2 -5.06 -15.55 -17.56
C LYS A 2 -6.02 -14.38 -17.33
N SER A 3 -7.24 -14.44 -17.88
CA SER A 3 -8.31 -13.52 -17.51
C SER A 3 -8.94 -14.01 -16.21
N PHE A 4 -9.11 -13.12 -15.25
CA PHE A 4 -9.86 -13.46 -14.05
C PHE A 4 -11.36 -13.61 -14.36
N PRO A 5 -12.10 -14.39 -13.56
CA PRO A 5 -13.56 -14.40 -13.60
C PRO A 5 -14.13 -12.97 -13.49
N ILE A 6 -15.22 -12.68 -14.19
CA ILE A 6 -15.85 -11.33 -14.22
C ILE A 6 -16.10 -10.78 -12.81
N VAL A 7 -16.46 -11.65 -11.87
CA VAL A 7 -16.72 -11.23 -10.48
C VAL A 7 -15.44 -10.71 -9.79
N ILE A 8 -14.29 -11.29 -10.09
CA ILE A 8 -12.99 -10.85 -9.56
C ILE A 8 -12.57 -9.52 -10.20
N GLU A 9 -12.65 -9.42 -11.55
CA GLU A 9 -12.34 -8.17 -12.26
C GLU A 9 -13.20 -7.00 -11.75
N LYS A 10 -14.50 -7.23 -11.53
CA LYS A 10 -15.38 -6.25 -10.92
C LYS A 10 -14.94 -5.89 -9.49
N GLY A 11 -14.57 -6.88 -8.69
CA GLY A 11 -14.08 -6.64 -7.32
C GLY A 11 -12.81 -5.80 -7.29
N LEU A 12 -11.88 -6.03 -8.21
CA LEU A 12 -10.66 -5.22 -8.36
C LEU A 12 -10.99 -3.78 -8.76
N ALA A 13 -11.91 -3.60 -9.72
CA ALA A 13 -12.37 -2.28 -10.14
C ALA A 13 -13.07 -1.52 -8.99
N ASP A 14 -13.96 -2.18 -8.25
CA ASP A 14 -14.65 -1.61 -7.09
C ASP A 14 -13.63 -1.22 -5.99
N THR A 15 -12.60 -2.05 -5.76
CA THR A 15 -11.52 -1.75 -4.79
C THR A 15 -10.73 -0.52 -5.20
N LYS A 16 -10.33 -0.42 -6.47
CA LYS A 16 -9.63 0.75 -7.00
C LYS A 16 -10.48 2.02 -6.86
N ALA A 17 -11.75 1.94 -7.23
CA ALA A 17 -12.67 3.06 -7.11
C ALA A 17 -12.82 3.52 -5.65
N LEU A 18 -12.99 2.57 -4.71
CA LEU A 18 -13.08 2.87 -3.29
C LEU A 18 -11.81 3.53 -2.74
N GLN A 19 -10.61 3.06 -3.14
CA GLN A 19 -9.34 3.68 -2.75
C GLN A 19 -9.23 5.13 -3.22
N VAL A 20 -9.52 5.37 -4.51
CA VAL A 20 -9.43 6.71 -5.11
C VAL A 20 -10.42 7.66 -4.47
N GLN A 21 -11.67 7.23 -4.31
CA GLN A 21 -12.72 8.04 -3.69
C GLN A 21 -12.37 8.38 -2.23
N THR A 22 -11.98 7.39 -1.45
CA THR A 22 -11.63 7.61 -0.02
C THR A 22 -10.44 8.55 0.13
N ALA A 23 -9.39 8.38 -0.68
CA ALA A 23 -8.22 9.24 -0.64
C ALA A 23 -8.57 10.68 -1.05
N PHE A 24 -9.37 10.85 -2.09
CA PHE A 24 -9.82 12.16 -2.56
C PHE A 24 -10.65 12.89 -1.49
N GLU A 25 -11.65 12.22 -0.90
CA GLU A 25 -12.48 12.80 0.16
C GLU A 25 -11.65 13.24 1.37
N TYR A 26 -10.68 12.41 1.76
CA TYR A 26 -9.79 12.73 2.87
C TYR A 26 -8.89 13.92 2.57
N GLU A 27 -8.27 13.97 1.39
CA GLU A 27 -7.43 15.08 0.98
C GLU A 27 -8.23 16.40 0.93
N GLN A 28 -9.44 16.36 0.37
CA GLN A 28 -10.32 17.54 0.31
C GLN A 28 -10.68 18.06 1.71
N LYS A 29 -11.02 17.15 2.64
CA LYS A 29 -11.28 17.49 4.04
C LYS A 29 -10.08 18.21 4.66
N LEU A 30 -8.87 17.64 4.53
CA LEU A 30 -7.66 18.24 5.10
C LEU A 30 -7.36 19.64 4.52
N ARG A 31 -7.54 19.81 3.20
CA ARG A 31 -7.36 21.12 2.55
C ARG A 31 -8.38 22.15 3.05
N GLN A 32 -9.63 21.75 3.27
CA GLN A 32 -10.67 22.63 3.85
C GLN A 32 -10.35 23.00 5.30
N GLU A 33 -9.69 22.13 6.04
CA GLU A 33 -9.18 22.38 7.40
C GLU A 33 -7.89 23.22 7.41
N GLY A 34 -7.40 23.65 6.24
CA GLY A 34 -6.20 24.48 6.12
C GLY A 34 -4.88 23.71 6.24
N VAL A 35 -4.91 22.37 6.13
CA VAL A 35 -3.69 21.56 6.20
C VAL A 35 -2.84 21.75 4.95
N VAL A 36 -1.59 22.16 5.14
CA VAL A 36 -0.58 22.28 4.09
C VAL A 36 0.35 21.06 4.14
N PHE A 37 0.44 20.34 3.02
CA PHE A 37 1.30 19.16 2.91
C PHE A 37 2.73 19.56 2.55
N ALA A 38 3.69 18.97 3.26
CA ALA A 38 5.12 19.11 2.99
C ALA A 38 5.64 18.03 2.03
N CYS A 39 4.82 17.03 1.69
CA CYS A 39 5.20 15.98 0.77
C CYS A 39 5.44 16.53 -0.64
N VAL A 40 6.59 16.18 -1.21
CA VAL A 40 7.01 16.60 -2.56
C VAL A 40 7.27 15.39 -3.44
N ASN A 41 7.30 15.60 -4.75
CA ASN A 41 7.66 14.54 -5.69
C ASN A 41 9.11 14.06 -5.42
N GLY A 42 9.33 12.75 -5.42
CA GLY A 42 10.60 12.12 -5.06
C GLY A 42 10.83 11.94 -3.55
N CYS A 43 9.88 12.36 -2.70
CA CYS A 43 9.90 12.03 -1.28
C CYS A 43 9.51 10.56 -1.09
N ALA A 44 10.38 9.78 -0.44
CA ALA A 44 10.20 8.34 -0.25
C ALA A 44 10.30 7.87 1.21
N TYR A 45 10.38 8.78 2.18
CA TYR A 45 10.60 8.38 3.57
C TYR A 45 9.50 7.47 4.13
N CYS A 46 8.23 7.71 3.80
CA CYS A 46 7.14 6.84 4.20
C CYS A 46 7.18 5.44 3.55
N CYS A 47 7.96 5.26 2.47
CA CYS A 47 8.21 3.94 1.87
C CYS A 47 9.12 3.05 2.72
N HIS A 48 9.62 3.53 3.85
CA HIS A 48 10.37 2.76 4.84
C HIS A 48 9.54 2.43 6.09
N HIS A 49 8.29 2.88 6.14
CA HIS A 49 7.40 2.59 7.25
C HIS A 49 6.69 1.24 7.05
N PRO A 50 6.50 0.46 8.12
CA PRO A 50 5.68 -0.73 8.07
C PRO A 50 4.22 -0.37 7.82
N PHE A 51 3.58 -1.09 6.91
CA PHE A 51 2.14 -1.02 6.71
C PHE A 51 1.60 -2.35 6.22
N LEU A 52 0.34 -2.59 6.52
CA LEU A 52 -0.38 -3.78 6.11
C LEU A 52 -1.45 -3.40 5.10
N ILE A 53 -1.66 -4.26 4.12
CA ILE A 53 -2.69 -4.10 3.10
C ILE A 53 -3.57 -5.34 3.04
N SER A 54 -4.77 -5.19 2.51
CA SER A 54 -5.65 -6.31 2.26
C SER A 54 -5.14 -7.17 1.08
N THR A 55 -5.49 -8.44 1.10
CA THR A 55 -5.12 -9.38 0.03
C THR A 55 -5.66 -8.95 -1.34
N ILE A 56 -6.84 -8.29 -1.39
CA ILE A 56 -7.39 -7.78 -2.66
C ILE A 56 -6.62 -6.56 -3.18
N GLU A 57 -6.10 -5.69 -2.31
CA GLU A 57 -5.19 -4.61 -2.73
C GLU A 57 -3.90 -5.20 -3.28
N GLY A 58 -3.37 -6.25 -2.66
CA GLY A 58 -2.23 -7.00 -3.16
C GLY A 58 -2.48 -7.60 -4.55
N LEU A 59 -3.65 -8.23 -4.75
CA LEU A 59 -4.06 -8.79 -6.04
C LEU A 59 -4.21 -7.69 -7.11
N LEU A 60 -4.78 -6.55 -6.76
CA LEU A 60 -4.93 -5.39 -7.64
C LEU A 60 -3.56 -4.85 -8.11
N ILE A 61 -2.60 -4.70 -7.19
CA ILE A 61 -1.24 -4.25 -7.52
C ILE A 61 -0.50 -5.32 -8.34
N TYR A 62 -0.57 -6.60 -7.93
CA TYR A 62 0.01 -7.71 -8.69
C TYR A 62 -0.50 -7.72 -10.14
N ARG A 63 -1.81 -7.61 -10.34
CA ARG A 63 -2.44 -7.57 -11.66
C ARG A 63 -1.90 -6.44 -12.51
N TRP A 64 -1.80 -5.25 -11.92
CA TRP A 64 -1.25 -4.08 -12.60
C TRP A 64 0.21 -4.29 -12.98
N LEU A 65 1.06 -4.76 -12.05
CA LEU A 65 2.47 -5.04 -12.31
C LEU A 65 2.66 -6.07 -13.42
N SER A 66 1.84 -7.13 -13.43
CA SER A 66 1.87 -8.18 -14.46
C SER A 66 1.46 -7.65 -15.83
N THR A 67 0.41 -6.81 -15.90
CA THR A 67 -0.06 -6.24 -17.18
C THR A 67 0.88 -5.22 -17.77
N HIS A 68 1.69 -4.53 -16.95
CA HIS A 68 2.62 -3.50 -17.38
C HIS A 68 4.07 -4.00 -17.49
N GLY A 69 4.29 -5.32 -17.36
CA GLY A 69 5.62 -5.94 -17.54
C GLY A 69 6.57 -5.74 -16.36
N TYR A 70 6.10 -5.25 -15.22
CA TYR A 70 6.92 -5.08 -14.02
C TYR A 70 7.04 -6.34 -13.16
N TRP A 71 6.18 -7.36 -13.38
CA TRP A 71 6.25 -8.63 -12.65
C TRP A 71 7.36 -9.51 -13.19
N THR A 72 8.58 -9.25 -12.78
CA THR A 72 9.79 -9.93 -13.25
C THR A 72 10.31 -10.96 -12.25
N PRO A 73 11.14 -11.95 -12.67
CA PRO A 73 11.82 -12.85 -11.75
C PRO A 73 12.67 -12.12 -10.69
N SER A 74 13.25 -10.98 -11.05
CA SER A 74 14.03 -10.13 -10.13
C SER A 74 13.14 -9.51 -9.06
N LEU A 75 11.98 -8.93 -9.44
CA LEU A 75 11.02 -8.38 -8.47
C LEU A 75 10.50 -9.48 -7.53
N ARG A 76 10.11 -10.66 -8.09
CA ARG A 76 9.65 -11.80 -7.26
C ARG A 76 10.69 -12.23 -6.23
N ARG A 77 11.95 -12.31 -6.63
CA ARG A 77 13.05 -12.65 -5.69
C ARG A 77 13.18 -11.59 -4.62
N TYR A 78 13.11 -10.31 -4.99
CA TYR A 78 13.19 -9.20 -4.04
C TYR A 78 12.02 -9.19 -3.06
N LEU A 79 10.79 -9.46 -3.52
CA LEU A 79 9.62 -9.61 -2.66
C LEU A 79 9.80 -10.73 -1.62
N LYS A 80 10.35 -11.89 -2.01
CA LYS A 80 10.64 -12.98 -1.07
C LYS A 80 11.67 -12.56 -0.03
N ILE A 81 12.77 -11.94 -0.45
CA ILE A 81 13.78 -11.43 0.48
C ILE A 81 13.19 -10.40 1.43
N ASN A 82 12.32 -9.50 0.94
CA ASN A 82 11.66 -8.50 1.76
C ASN A 82 10.68 -9.15 2.74
N GLN A 83 9.92 -10.15 2.32
CA GLN A 83 9.04 -10.94 3.17
C GLN A 83 9.82 -11.62 4.30
N ASP A 84 10.93 -12.28 3.98
CA ASP A 84 11.79 -12.96 4.95
C ASP A 84 12.35 -11.96 5.99
N LYS A 85 12.76 -10.77 5.54
CA LYS A 85 13.26 -9.70 6.41
C LYS A 85 12.21 -9.12 7.34
N THR A 86 10.95 -9.08 6.94
CA THR A 86 9.85 -8.48 7.71
C THR A 86 9.07 -9.50 8.53
N SER A 87 9.23 -10.78 8.23
CA SER A 87 8.50 -11.86 8.90
C SER A 87 8.83 -11.94 10.39
N GLY A 88 7.78 -11.95 11.23
CA GLY A 88 7.92 -12.05 12.68
C GLY A 88 8.43 -10.81 13.39
N LEU A 89 8.72 -9.72 12.69
CA LEU A 89 9.10 -8.47 13.34
C LEU A 89 7.90 -7.83 14.05
N SER A 90 8.14 -7.28 15.26
CA SER A 90 7.18 -6.33 15.83
C SER A 90 7.17 -5.04 15.00
N PHE A 91 6.10 -4.26 15.16
CA PHE A 91 5.97 -2.98 14.44
C PHE A 91 7.16 -2.05 14.74
N GLU A 92 7.58 -1.97 16.00
CA GLU A 92 8.68 -1.14 16.46
C GLU A 92 10.02 -1.57 15.85
N VAL A 93 10.29 -2.89 15.85
CA VAL A 93 11.53 -3.43 15.25
C VAL A 93 11.52 -3.22 13.74
N TRP A 94 10.37 -3.43 13.08
CA TRP A 94 10.27 -3.24 11.64
C TRP A 94 10.56 -1.78 11.25
N ILE A 95 9.94 -0.79 11.92
CA ILE A 95 10.16 0.62 11.60
C ILE A 95 11.62 1.03 11.81
N LEU A 96 12.26 0.57 12.91
CA LEU A 96 13.66 0.86 13.20
C LEU A 96 14.65 0.14 12.25
N SER A 97 14.21 -0.97 11.63
CA SER A 97 15.03 -1.70 10.65
C SER A 97 15.19 -0.96 9.32
N ASN A 98 14.47 0.13 9.10
CA ASN A 98 14.54 0.96 7.89
C ASN A 98 14.45 0.16 6.58
N ILE A 99 13.62 -0.89 6.57
CA ILE A 99 13.43 -1.77 5.41
C ILE A 99 12.59 -1.03 4.37
N SER A 100 13.17 -0.81 3.19
CA SER A 100 12.47 -0.13 2.10
C SER A 100 11.33 -0.96 1.52
N CYS A 101 10.29 -0.26 1.06
CA CYS A 101 9.20 -0.85 0.29
C CYS A 101 9.76 -1.54 -0.96
N PRO A 102 9.32 -2.77 -1.26
CA PRO A 102 9.82 -3.51 -2.44
C PRO A 102 9.39 -2.90 -3.77
N LEU A 103 8.48 -1.93 -3.77
CA LEU A 103 8.04 -1.21 -4.96
C LEU A 103 8.70 0.18 -5.09
N LEU A 104 9.67 0.49 -4.22
CA LEU A 104 10.46 1.71 -4.32
C LEU A 104 11.54 1.55 -5.39
N GLY A 105 11.52 2.38 -6.43
CA GLY A 105 12.50 2.40 -7.49
C GLY A 105 13.77 3.17 -7.13
N GLY A 106 14.76 3.12 -8.00
CA GLY A 106 16.10 3.69 -7.75
C GLY A 106 16.15 5.22 -7.73
N LEU A 107 15.10 5.89 -8.25
CA LEU A 107 14.96 7.35 -8.25
C LEU A 107 13.99 7.85 -7.18
N ASN A 108 13.76 7.06 -6.14
CA ASN A 108 12.80 7.33 -5.08
C ASN A 108 11.33 7.43 -5.57
N GLU A 109 11.02 6.83 -6.70
CA GLU A 109 9.65 6.71 -7.21
C GLU A 109 9.02 5.39 -6.83
N CYS A 110 7.71 5.37 -6.67
CA CYS A 110 6.96 4.11 -6.52
C CYS A 110 6.64 3.56 -7.91
N ILE A 111 7.13 2.35 -8.25
CA ILE A 111 6.83 1.72 -9.54
C ILE A 111 5.34 1.42 -9.74
N ALA A 112 4.56 1.33 -8.66
CA ALA A 112 3.11 1.13 -8.67
C ALA A 112 2.33 2.38 -8.21
N TYR A 113 2.84 3.59 -8.47
CA TYR A 113 2.28 4.83 -7.92
C TYR A 113 0.78 5.01 -8.20
N GLU A 114 0.34 4.70 -9.40
CA GLU A 114 -1.08 4.84 -9.81
C GLU A 114 -2.02 3.88 -9.08
N ILE A 115 -1.49 2.73 -8.66
CA ILE A 115 -2.26 1.65 -8.05
C ILE A 115 -1.87 1.40 -6.59
N ARG A 116 -1.11 2.30 -5.99
CA ARG A 116 -0.68 2.18 -4.59
C ARG A 116 -1.87 2.00 -3.65
N PRO A 117 -1.71 1.24 -2.55
CA PRO A 117 -2.80 0.97 -1.62
C PRO A 117 -3.28 2.24 -0.90
N LEU A 118 -4.48 2.18 -0.30
CA LEU A 118 -5.04 3.34 0.38
C LEU A 118 -4.08 3.92 1.42
N HIS A 119 -3.43 3.09 2.21
CA HIS A 119 -2.48 3.54 3.24
C HIS A 119 -1.47 4.54 2.67
N CYS A 120 -0.86 4.21 1.52
CA CYS A 120 0.10 5.08 0.85
C CYS A 120 -0.54 6.36 0.26
N ARG A 121 -1.85 6.35 -0.02
CA ARG A 121 -2.58 7.50 -0.59
C ARG A 121 -2.96 8.53 0.45
N VAL A 122 -3.13 8.10 1.70
CA VAL A 122 -3.60 8.95 2.80
C VAL A 122 -2.50 9.28 3.82
N THR A 123 -1.25 8.90 3.52
CA THR A 123 -0.09 9.24 4.36
C THR A 123 0.47 10.58 3.90
N TYR A 124 0.27 11.61 4.72
CA TYR A 124 0.76 12.98 4.49
C TYR A 124 1.57 13.47 5.68
N SER A 125 2.53 14.36 5.44
CA SER A 125 3.25 15.11 6.48
C SER A 125 3.06 16.60 6.28
N THR A 126 2.95 17.33 7.39
CA THR A 126 2.90 18.80 7.46
C THR A 126 4.24 19.41 7.85
N ARG A 127 5.26 18.59 8.09
CA ARG A 127 6.62 19.00 8.45
C ARG A 127 7.61 18.59 7.38
N ASP A 128 8.84 19.06 7.52
CA ASP A 128 9.96 18.68 6.63
C ASP A 128 9.91 17.16 6.37
N PRO A 129 9.92 16.73 5.10
CA PRO A 129 9.89 15.32 4.75
C PRO A 129 10.97 14.47 5.44
N LEU A 130 12.13 15.03 5.76
CA LEU A 130 13.20 14.35 6.50
C LEU A 130 12.71 13.82 7.85
N MET A 131 11.77 14.52 8.49
CA MET A 131 11.18 14.09 9.77
C MET A 131 10.35 12.82 9.66
N CYS A 132 10.02 12.38 8.44
CA CYS A 132 9.37 11.08 8.20
C CYS A 132 10.36 9.92 8.14
N HIS A 133 11.68 10.20 8.21
CA HIS A 133 12.69 9.14 8.24
C HIS A 133 12.54 8.28 9.51
N PRO A 134 12.64 6.94 9.46
CA PRO A 134 12.44 6.07 10.61
C PRO A 134 13.26 6.44 11.85
N HIS A 135 14.48 6.94 11.66
CA HIS A 135 15.36 7.37 12.77
C HIS A 135 14.96 8.72 13.40
N GLU A 136 14.08 9.49 12.73
CA GLU A 136 13.60 10.80 13.20
C GLU A 136 12.21 10.73 13.85
N LEU A 137 11.57 9.57 13.87
CA LEU A 137 10.18 9.41 14.35
C LEU A 137 9.97 9.88 15.80
N GLY A 138 11.00 9.81 16.64
CA GLY A 138 10.97 10.31 18.03
C GLY A 138 10.79 11.81 18.14
N ASN A 139 11.12 12.59 17.10
CA ASN A 139 11.07 14.05 17.06
C ASN A 139 9.73 14.61 16.56
N GLY A 140 8.77 13.73 16.30
CA GLY A 140 7.44 14.08 15.78
C GLY A 140 7.45 14.33 14.27
N THR A 141 6.89 13.40 13.52
CA THR A 141 6.93 13.38 12.05
C THR A 141 6.05 14.44 11.39
N GLY A 142 5.11 15.04 12.12
CA GLY A 142 4.04 15.84 11.51
C GLY A 142 3.12 15.02 10.61
N LEU A 143 3.13 13.68 10.71
CA LEU A 143 2.20 12.85 9.97
C LEU A 143 0.76 13.18 10.36
N VAL A 144 -0.06 13.39 9.34
CA VAL A 144 -1.48 13.64 9.55
C VAL A 144 -2.15 12.33 9.96
N PRO A 145 -2.91 12.31 11.07
CA PRO A 145 -3.62 11.11 11.50
C PRO A 145 -4.60 10.61 10.43
N SER A 146 -4.41 9.39 9.97
CA SER A 146 -5.25 8.76 8.94
C SER A 146 -5.95 7.48 9.38
N SER A 147 -5.81 7.10 10.65
CA SER A 147 -6.34 5.85 11.20
C SER A 147 -7.86 5.71 11.01
N GLU A 148 -8.63 6.76 11.28
CA GLU A 148 -10.09 6.73 11.10
C GLU A 148 -10.50 6.48 9.64
N VAL A 149 -9.80 7.11 8.71
CA VAL A 149 -10.04 6.95 7.27
C VAL A 149 -9.72 5.52 6.83
N ILE A 150 -8.59 4.97 7.31
CA ILE A 150 -8.17 3.59 7.02
C ILE A 150 -9.17 2.59 7.60
N ILE A 151 -9.64 2.80 8.84
CA ILE A 151 -10.66 1.95 9.46
C ILE A 151 -11.96 2.01 8.65
N GLY A 152 -12.46 3.20 8.33
CA GLY A 152 -13.67 3.40 7.54
C GLY A 152 -13.59 2.75 6.15
N TYR A 153 -12.44 2.85 5.50
CA TYR A 153 -12.17 2.16 4.24
C TYR A 153 -12.23 0.64 4.41
N ASN A 154 -11.56 0.08 5.41
CA ASN A 154 -11.53 -1.35 5.65
C ASN A 154 -12.93 -1.91 5.92
N VAL A 155 -13.78 -1.18 6.64
CA VAL A 155 -15.19 -1.55 6.84
C VAL A 155 -15.93 -1.65 5.50
N LYS A 156 -15.79 -0.66 4.61
CA LYS A 156 -16.39 -0.68 3.28
C LYS A 156 -15.81 -1.80 2.40
N LEU A 157 -14.50 -2.04 2.50
CA LEU A 157 -13.80 -3.08 1.75
C LEU A 157 -14.28 -4.49 2.12
N GLN A 158 -14.70 -4.73 3.36
CA GLN A 158 -15.25 -6.02 3.80
C GLN A 158 -16.44 -6.48 2.97
N ALA A 159 -17.30 -5.56 2.49
CA ALA A 159 -18.42 -5.92 1.63
C ALA A 159 -17.95 -6.49 0.29
N ILE A 160 -16.88 -5.95 -0.28
CA ILE A 160 -16.26 -6.44 -1.51
C ILE A 160 -15.65 -7.82 -1.26
N LEU A 161 -14.83 -7.95 -0.21
CA LEU A 161 -14.18 -9.21 0.16
C LEU A 161 -15.17 -10.34 0.42
N LYS A 162 -16.27 -10.05 1.14
CA LYS A 162 -17.34 -11.02 1.40
C LYS A 162 -17.99 -11.50 0.09
N ARG A 163 -18.28 -10.60 -0.85
CA ARG A 163 -18.83 -10.96 -2.17
C ARG A 163 -17.88 -11.87 -2.94
N LEU A 164 -16.58 -11.63 -2.84
CA LEU A 164 -15.53 -12.41 -3.50
C LEU A 164 -15.12 -13.67 -2.75
N LYS A 165 -15.64 -13.90 -1.55
CA LYS A 165 -15.24 -14.98 -0.62
C LYS A 165 -13.74 -14.95 -0.31
N MET A 166 -13.16 -13.74 -0.27
CA MET A 166 -11.76 -13.52 0.10
C MET A 166 -11.61 -13.24 1.59
N SER A 167 -10.46 -13.62 2.15
CA SER A 167 -10.13 -13.33 3.55
C SER A 167 -9.98 -11.82 3.79
N PRO A 168 -10.51 -11.28 4.90
CA PRO A 168 -10.31 -9.89 5.30
C PRO A 168 -8.93 -9.63 5.94
N SER A 169 -7.99 -10.55 5.83
CA SER A 169 -6.66 -10.44 6.43
C SER A 169 -5.89 -9.25 5.86
N LEU A 170 -5.19 -8.58 6.77
CA LEU A 170 -4.20 -7.57 6.43
C LEU A 170 -2.81 -8.21 6.58
N VAL A 171 -1.98 -8.06 5.56
CA VAL A 171 -0.65 -8.65 5.50
C VAL A 171 0.38 -7.65 4.97
N PRO A 172 1.69 -7.86 5.19
CA PRO A 172 2.73 -7.06 4.57
C PRO A 172 2.60 -7.01 3.04
N LEU A 173 3.01 -5.90 2.44
CA LEU A 173 2.90 -5.69 0.99
C LEU A 173 3.52 -6.83 0.18
N SER A 174 4.73 -7.28 0.55
CA SER A 174 5.42 -8.37 -0.14
C SER A 174 4.60 -9.66 -0.15
N GLU A 175 4.03 -10.01 1.00
CA GLU A 175 3.17 -11.17 1.15
C GLU A 175 1.90 -11.04 0.32
N ALA A 176 1.23 -9.88 0.37
CA ALA A 176 0.01 -9.64 -0.40
C ALA A 176 0.23 -9.79 -1.92
N LEU A 177 1.37 -9.32 -2.43
CA LEU A 177 1.72 -9.45 -3.85
C LEU A 177 2.01 -10.90 -4.25
N LEU A 178 2.73 -11.65 -3.42
CA LEU A 178 2.99 -13.08 -3.66
C LEU A 178 1.72 -13.93 -3.56
N LEU A 179 0.79 -13.58 -2.65
CA LEU A 179 -0.54 -14.19 -2.60
C LEU A 179 -1.35 -13.86 -3.86
N GLY A 180 -1.23 -12.66 -4.43
CA GLY A 180 -1.86 -12.29 -5.69
C GLY A 180 -1.39 -13.14 -6.86
N GLU A 181 -0.09 -13.43 -6.95
CA GLU A 181 0.47 -14.34 -7.94
C GLU A 181 -0.09 -15.77 -7.80
N LYS A 182 -0.10 -16.27 -6.55
CA LYS A 182 -0.66 -17.59 -6.26
C LYS A 182 -2.13 -17.67 -6.63
N PHE A 183 -2.90 -16.65 -6.30
CA PHE A 183 -4.32 -16.57 -6.65
C PHE A 183 -4.56 -16.68 -8.16
N GLU A 184 -3.74 -15.98 -9.00
CA GLU A 184 -3.85 -16.09 -10.47
C GLU A 184 -3.50 -17.50 -10.97
N ALA A 185 -2.59 -18.20 -10.31
CA ALA A 185 -2.22 -19.56 -10.67
C ALA A 185 -3.35 -20.57 -10.39
N ASP A 186 -4.14 -20.34 -9.34
CA ASP A 186 -5.18 -21.24 -8.85
C ASP A 186 -6.54 -21.03 -9.58
N VAL A 187 -6.69 -19.97 -10.37
CA VAL A 187 -7.90 -19.62 -11.15
C VAL A 187 -7.66 -19.90 -12.64
#